data_068a34b9b978a0b854e0cc884344531b
#
_entry.id   068a34b9b978a0b854e0cc884344531b
#
_cell.length_a   1.000
_cell.length_b   1.000
_cell.length_c   1.000
_cell.angle_alpha   90.00
_cell.angle_beta   90.00
_cell.angle_gamma   90.00
#
_symmetry.space_group_name_H-M   'P 1'
#
loop_
_entity.id
_entity.type
_entity.pdbx_description
1 polymer ?
#
loop_
_entity_poly.entity_id
_entity_poly.type
_entity_poly.pdbx_seq_one_letter_code
_entity_poly.pdbx_strand_id
1 'polypeptide(L)'
;MRSWFYHPGAAIIGFASRLLWGARIEGVEHLPRTGPFILVTNHCSNLDPLMMGWASGHQIGRVVHFMAKIEMRGWPIIGWLATQAGVYFVRRGERDRAAQQFSLSALADGRPIAIFPEGTRSRTGRLREGKPGAALIAMRSGAPLVPAGISGTHRIFEGGRRFPRASRVRIRYGEPFSLSHQPTGRLDREALAEGTERIMAAIEALLPEDQRRVG
;
A
#
# COMPACT_ATOMS: atom_id res chain seq x y z
N MET A 1 6.89 4.77 18.56
CA MET A 1 5.54 5.38 18.41
C MET A 1 4.53 4.50 19.13
N ARG A 2 3.60 5.11 19.87
CA ARG A 2 2.62 4.34 20.68
C ARG A 2 1.57 3.70 19.76
N SER A 3 1.69 2.40 19.51
CA SER A 3 0.79 1.59 18.67
C SER A 3 -0.63 1.41 19.26
N TRP A 4 -0.86 1.89 20.46
CA TRP A 4 -2.10 1.62 21.18
C TRP A 4 -3.35 2.27 20.57
N PHE A 5 -3.21 3.40 19.85
CA PHE A 5 -4.31 3.99 19.08
C PHE A 5 -4.51 3.36 17.70
N TYR A 6 -3.45 2.75 17.14
CA TYR A 6 -3.52 2.13 15.81
C TYR A 6 -4.52 0.98 15.78
N HIS A 7 -4.40 0.03 16.70
CA HIS A 7 -5.22 -1.19 16.67
C HIS A 7 -6.71 -0.93 16.92
N PRO A 8 -7.14 -0.09 17.89
CA PRO A 8 -8.54 0.29 18.04
C PRO A 8 -9.11 1.02 16.82
N GLY A 9 -8.36 1.97 16.26
CA GLY A 9 -8.76 2.68 15.06
C GLY A 9 -8.91 1.76 13.85
N ALA A 10 -7.94 0.86 13.64
CA ALA A 10 -7.99 -0.13 12.59
C ALA A 10 -9.15 -1.14 12.79
N ALA A 11 -9.44 -1.54 14.01
CA ALA A 11 -10.59 -2.41 14.33
C ALA A 11 -11.93 -1.74 13.96
N ILE A 12 -12.10 -0.45 14.27
CA ILE A 12 -13.29 0.33 13.89
C ILE A 12 -13.43 0.39 12.38
N ILE A 13 -12.33 0.69 11.66
CA ILE A 13 -12.32 0.70 10.19
C ILE A 13 -12.70 -0.68 9.65
N GLY A 14 -12.16 -1.73 10.23
CA GLY A 14 -12.45 -3.11 9.83
C GLY A 14 -13.90 -3.49 10.05
N PHE A 15 -14.46 -3.15 11.20
CA PHE A 15 -15.87 -3.38 11.50
C PHE A 15 -16.78 -2.64 10.53
N ALA A 16 -16.53 -1.35 10.32
CA ALA A 16 -17.28 -0.53 9.37
C ALA A 16 -17.14 -1.08 7.94
N SER A 17 -15.95 -1.49 7.53
CA SER A 17 -15.70 -2.03 6.19
C SER A 17 -16.43 -3.35 5.95
N ARG A 18 -16.49 -4.21 6.96
CA ARG A 18 -17.27 -5.47 6.89
C ARG A 18 -18.78 -5.21 6.84
N LEU A 19 -19.25 -4.31 7.70
CA LEU A 19 -20.69 -4.01 7.81
C LEU A 19 -21.22 -3.29 6.57
N LEU A 20 -20.52 -2.24 6.08
CA LEU A 20 -21.01 -1.37 5.02
C LEU A 20 -20.70 -1.92 3.62
N TRP A 21 -19.57 -2.63 3.44
CA TRP A 21 -19.08 -3.05 2.13
C TRP A 21 -18.74 -4.54 2.06
N GLY A 22 -19.14 -5.34 3.04
CA GLY A 22 -18.91 -6.78 3.06
C GLY A 22 -17.43 -7.13 2.82
N ALA A 23 -16.51 -6.33 3.40
CA ALA A 23 -15.09 -6.46 3.14
C ALA A 23 -14.56 -7.83 3.57
N ARG A 24 -13.85 -8.50 2.66
CA ARG A 24 -13.21 -9.80 2.87
C ARG A 24 -11.72 -9.70 2.66
N ILE A 25 -10.96 -10.41 3.47
CA ILE A 25 -9.50 -10.48 3.41
C ILE A 25 -9.13 -11.95 3.16
N GLU A 26 -8.24 -12.18 2.21
CA GLU A 26 -7.73 -13.49 1.80
C GLU A 26 -6.20 -13.45 1.76
N GLY A 27 -5.52 -14.55 2.12
CA GLY A 27 -4.06 -14.66 2.04
C GLY A 27 -3.29 -13.95 3.16
N VAL A 28 -3.91 -13.69 4.32
CA VAL A 28 -3.26 -13.01 5.48
C VAL A 28 -2.03 -13.78 5.97
N GLU A 29 -1.99 -15.08 5.76
CA GLU A 29 -0.86 -15.95 6.07
C GLU A 29 0.42 -15.59 5.33
N HIS A 30 0.33 -14.91 4.19
CA HIS A 30 1.47 -14.42 3.40
C HIS A 30 2.13 -13.17 4.01
N LEU A 31 1.48 -12.51 4.99
CA LEU A 31 2.05 -11.34 5.63
C LEU A 31 3.10 -11.72 6.70
N PRO A 32 4.37 -11.28 6.57
CA PRO A 32 5.40 -11.58 7.57
C PRO A 32 5.08 -10.98 8.93
N ARG A 33 5.07 -11.80 9.97
CA ARG A 33 4.82 -11.37 11.35
C ARG A 33 6.05 -10.72 11.99
N THR A 34 7.23 -10.94 11.44
CA THR A 34 8.52 -10.41 11.91
C THR A 34 9.35 -9.90 10.74
N GLY A 35 10.37 -9.09 11.00
CA GLY A 35 11.26 -8.55 9.97
C GLY A 35 10.63 -7.48 9.07
N PRO A 36 11.42 -6.85 8.20
CA PRO A 36 10.94 -5.87 7.23
C PRO A 36 10.25 -6.54 6.05
N PHE A 37 9.27 -5.87 5.47
CA PHE A 37 8.71 -6.22 4.16
C PHE A 37 8.12 -4.99 3.48
N ILE A 38 7.93 -5.08 2.18
CA ILE A 38 7.33 -4.05 1.35
C ILE A 38 5.97 -4.57 0.86
N LEU A 39 4.88 -4.02 1.38
CA LEU A 39 3.54 -4.28 0.87
C LEU A 39 3.34 -3.45 -0.40
N VAL A 40 3.13 -4.10 -1.55
CA VAL A 40 2.85 -3.43 -2.82
C VAL A 40 1.40 -3.69 -3.22
N THR A 41 0.64 -2.63 -3.52
CA THR A 41 -0.79 -2.75 -3.80
C THR A 41 -1.27 -1.70 -4.79
N ASN A 42 -2.33 -1.98 -5.55
CA ASN A 42 -2.97 -1.00 -6.42
C ASN A 42 -3.66 0.11 -5.61
N HIS A 43 -3.93 1.25 -6.28
CA HIS A 43 -4.54 2.43 -5.65
C HIS A 43 -5.69 2.99 -6.48
N CYS A 44 -6.92 2.88 -5.98
CA CYS A 44 -8.11 3.34 -6.69
C CYS A 44 -9.08 4.18 -5.83
N SER A 45 -8.82 4.31 -4.52
CA SER A 45 -9.67 5.07 -3.60
C SER A 45 -8.86 5.77 -2.50
N ASN A 46 -9.39 6.86 -1.95
CA ASN A 46 -8.85 7.47 -0.73
C ASN A 46 -9.00 6.55 0.50
N LEU A 47 -9.86 5.54 0.44
CA LEU A 47 -10.05 4.58 1.50
C LEU A 47 -8.98 3.48 1.52
N ASP A 48 -8.26 3.27 0.41
CA ASP A 48 -7.29 2.17 0.31
C ASP A 48 -6.24 2.16 1.42
N PRO A 49 -5.58 3.29 1.78
CA PRO A 49 -4.60 3.27 2.84
C PRO A 49 -5.18 2.88 4.21
N LEU A 50 -6.41 3.31 4.50
CA LEU A 50 -7.11 2.99 5.75
C LEU A 50 -7.49 1.51 5.80
N MET A 51 -8.08 1.00 4.71
CA MET A 51 -8.48 -0.40 4.60
C MET A 51 -7.27 -1.33 4.58
N MET A 52 -6.20 -0.96 3.88
CA MET A 52 -4.97 -1.73 3.86
C MET A 52 -4.26 -1.73 5.23
N GLY A 53 -4.28 -0.61 5.97
CA GLY A 53 -3.78 -0.55 7.34
C GLY A 53 -4.48 -1.54 8.26
N TRP A 54 -5.82 -1.60 8.19
CA TRP A 54 -6.61 -2.60 8.90
C TRP A 54 -6.34 -4.02 8.40
N ALA A 55 -6.39 -4.21 7.09
CA ALA A 55 -6.31 -5.54 6.48
C ALA A 55 -4.91 -6.17 6.59
N SER A 56 -3.85 -5.36 6.73
CA SER A 56 -2.48 -5.85 6.91
C SER A 56 -1.99 -5.70 8.34
N GLY A 57 -1.66 -4.49 8.75
CA GLY A 57 -0.97 -4.26 10.02
C GLY A 57 -1.74 -4.71 11.25
N HIS A 58 -3.06 -4.46 11.29
CA HIS A 58 -3.91 -4.93 12.40
C HIS A 58 -3.96 -6.45 12.49
N GLN A 59 -3.99 -7.16 11.34
CA GLN A 59 -4.07 -8.63 11.29
C GLN A 59 -2.80 -9.31 11.83
N ILE A 60 -1.64 -8.66 11.67
CA ILE A 60 -0.35 -9.21 12.12
C ILE A 60 0.19 -8.56 13.39
N GLY A 61 -0.58 -7.65 14.02
CA GLY A 61 -0.17 -6.95 15.25
C GLY A 61 0.97 -5.94 15.06
N ARG A 62 1.18 -5.42 13.81
CA ARG A 62 2.28 -4.50 13.46
C ARG A 62 1.76 -3.29 12.71
N VAL A 63 2.44 -2.15 12.84
CA VAL A 63 2.13 -0.97 12.03
C VAL A 63 2.81 -1.08 10.67
N VAL A 64 2.03 -1.10 9.59
CA VAL A 64 2.54 -0.96 8.22
C VAL A 64 2.54 0.52 7.85
N HIS A 65 3.71 1.07 7.52
CA HIS A 65 3.89 2.49 7.31
C HIS A 65 3.57 2.91 5.87
N PHE A 66 2.56 3.77 5.72
CA PHE A 66 2.19 4.36 4.43
C PHE A 66 2.81 5.74 4.25
N MET A 67 3.02 6.14 3.00
CA MET A 67 3.39 7.50 2.68
C MET A 67 2.18 8.32 2.25
N ALA A 68 2.10 9.57 2.73
CA ALA A 68 1.08 10.52 2.33
C ALA A 68 1.70 11.89 2.04
N LYS A 69 0.93 12.74 1.37
CA LYS A 69 1.32 14.13 1.12
C LYS A 69 1.29 14.92 2.42
N ILE A 70 2.26 15.84 2.61
CA ILE A 70 2.35 16.69 3.81
C ILE A 70 1.08 17.54 4.03
N GLU A 71 0.41 17.93 2.94
CA GLU A 71 -0.82 18.71 3.00
C GLU A 71 -1.94 17.97 3.75
N MET A 72 -1.95 16.64 3.70
CA MET A 72 -2.93 15.83 4.42
C MET A 72 -2.74 15.87 5.94
N ARG A 73 -1.55 16.21 6.42
CA ARG A 73 -1.25 16.36 7.86
C ARG A 73 -2.07 17.49 8.48
N GLY A 74 -2.37 18.54 7.70
CA GLY A 74 -3.17 19.68 8.13
C GLY A 74 -4.68 19.43 8.17
N TRP A 75 -5.16 18.28 7.71
CA TRP A 75 -6.58 17.96 7.79
C TRP A 75 -6.96 17.55 9.21
N PRO A 76 -7.94 18.20 9.86
CA PRO A 76 -8.11 18.11 11.32
C PRO A 76 -8.20 16.68 11.86
N ILE A 77 -9.09 15.86 11.34
CA ILE A 77 -9.29 14.49 11.83
C ILE A 77 -8.38 13.51 11.09
N ILE A 78 -8.32 13.61 9.77
CA ILE A 78 -7.59 12.66 8.92
C ILE A 78 -6.08 12.77 9.14
N GLY A 79 -5.53 13.99 9.28
CA GLY A 79 -4.12 14.21 9.54
C GLY A 79 -3.69 13.64 10.89
N TRP A 80 -4.53 13.81 11.93
CA TRP A 80 -4.28 13.23 13.25
C TRP A 80 -4.33 11.69 13.20
N LEU A 81 -5.38 11.11 12.64
CA LEU A 81 -5.51 9.65 12.47
C LEU A 81 -4.35 9.07 11.66
N ALA A 82 -3.98 9.69 10.56
CA ALA A 82 -2.85 9.26 9.72
C ALA A 82 -1.54 9.29 10.51
N THR A 83 -1.30 10.31 11.33
CA THR A 83 -0.13 10.38 12.21
C THR A 83 -0.11 9.24 13.22
N GLN A 84 -1.26 8.93 13.85
CA GLN A 84 -1.38 7.81 14.79
C GLN A 84 -1.23 6.44 14.09
N ALA A 85 -1.66 6.35 12.83
CA ALA A 85 -1.49 5.17 11.99
C ALA A 85 -0.07 4.98 11.45
N GLY A 86 0.89 5.83 11.84
CA GLY A 86 2.28 5.71 11.39
C GLY A 86 2.50 6.11 9.94
N VAL A 87 1.62 6.94 9.39
CA VAL A 87 1.78 7.49 8.04
C VAL A 87 2.93 8.50 8.05
N TYR A 88 3.82 8.35 7.08
CA TYR A 88 4.91 9.28 6.83
C TYR A 88 4.50 10.35 5.81
N PHE A 89 4.69 11.61 6.17
CA PHE A 89 4.30 12.74 5.32
C PHE A 89 5.49 13.30 4.56
N VAL A 90 5.37 13.44 3.23
CA VAL A 90 6.41 13.97 2.33
C VAL A 90 5.94 15.22 1.59
N ARG A 91 6.86 16.18 1.38
CA ARG A 91 6.60 17.43 0.64
C ARG A 91 6.59 17.20 -0.87
N ARG A 92 5.86 18.05 -1.62
CA ARG A 92 5.93 18.10 -3.09
C ARG A 92 7.33 18.56 -3.53
N GLY A 93 7.91 17.90 -4.54
CA GLY A 93 9.22 18.24 -5.10
C GLY A 93 10.41 17.51 -4.46
N GLU A 94 10.37 17.22 -3.18
CA GLU A 94 11.38 16.40 -2.49
C GLU A 94 10.96 14.92 -2.39
N ARG A 95 9.83 14.57 -2.99
CA ARG A 95 9.12 13.32 -2.77
C ARG A 95 9.97 12.09 -2.99
N ASP A 96 10.71 12.05 -4.10
CA ASP A 96 11.35 10.79 -4.49
C ASP A 96 12.52 10.46 -3.56
N ARG A 97 13.37 11.43 -3.23
CA ARG A 97 14.52 11.22 -2.32
C ARG A 97 14.09 11.01 -0.86
N ALA A 98 13.23 11.89 -0.34
CA ALA A 98 12.77 11.77 1.05
C ALA A 98 11.95 10.50 1.28
N ALA A 99 11.10 10.14 0.33
CA ALA A 99 10.35 8.89 0.33
C ALA A 99 11.27 7.66 0.30
N GLN A 100 12.28 7.68 -0.56
CA GLN A 100 13.27 6.62 -0.66
C GLN A 100 14.08 6.48 0.63
N GLN A 101 14.61 7.59 1.17
CA GLN A 101 15.38 7.59 2.42
C GLN A 101 14.55 7.06 3.58
N PHE A 102 13.32 7.54 3.75
CA PHE A 102 12.41 7.03 4.79
C PHE A 102 12.16 5.53 4.63
N SER A 103 11.86 5.09 3.41
CA SER A 103 11.57 3.68 3.14
C SER A 103 12.75 2.78 3.48
N LEU A 104 13.95 3.15 3.04
CA LEU A 104 15.17 2.40 3.32
C LEU A 104 15.49 2.39 4.82
N SER A 105 15.37 3.53 5.52
CA SER A 105 15.56 3.60 6.97
C SER A 105 14.52 2.76 7.71
N ALA A 106 13.25 2.84 7.33
CA ALA A 106 12.20 2.05 7.98
C ALA A 106 12.45 0.54 7.83
N LEU A 107 12.84 0.10 6.63
CA LEU A 107 13.16 -1.30 6.36
C LEU A 107 14.41 -1.76 7.11
N ALA A 108 15.45 -0.93 7.20
CA ALA A 108 16.65 -1.20 8.00
C ALA A 108 16.33 -1.36 9.50
N ASP A 109 15.36 -0.59 10.01
CA ASP A 109 14.83 -0.70 11.38
C ASP A 109 13.88 -1.91 11.57
N GLY A 110 13.72 -2.78 10.58
CA GLY A 110 12.81 -3.93 10.63
C GLY A 110 11.32 -3.57 10.50
N ARG A 111 11.00 -2.31 10.13
CA ARG A 111 9.62 -1.83 10.01
C ARG A 111 9.04 -2.10 8.60
N PRO A 112 7.83 -2.66 8.50
CA PRO A 112 7.19 -2.84 7.20
C PRO A 112 6.65 -1.52 6.65
N ILE A 113 6.73 -1.38 5.32
CA ILE A 113 6.19 -0.23 4.59
C ILE A 113 5.16 -0.67 3.56
N ALA A 114 4.30 0.25 3.13
CA ALA A 114 3.38 0.03 2.02
C ALA A 114 3.61 1.05 0.91
N ILE A 115 3.61 0.58 -0.32
CA ILE A 115 3.83 1.38 -1.52
C ILE A 115 2.70 1.12 -2.52
N PHE A 116 2.18 2.18 -3.10
CA PHE A 116 1.32 2.16 -4.28
C PHE A 116 2.21 2.41 -5.50
N PRO A 117 2.63 1.37 -6.25
CA PRO A 117 3.62 1.54 -7.32
C PRO A 117 3.13 2.42 -8.47
N GLU A 118 1.82 2.58 -8.65
CA GLU A 118 1.23 3.52 -9.61
C GLU A 118 1.58 5.00 -9.30
N GLY A 119 1.91 5.34 -8.06
CA GLY A 119 2.22 6.69 -7.58
C GLY A 119 1.06 7.67 -7.58
N THR A 120 -0.12 7.27 -8.04
CA THR A 120 -1.36 8.03 -8.02
C THR A 120 -2.57 7.09 -8.11
N ARG A 121 -3.76 7.57 -7.72
CA ARG A 121 -4.97 6.78 -7.80
C ARG A 121 -5.44 6.58 -9.23
N SER A 122 -5.89 5.38 -9.54
CA SER A 122 -6.69 5.10 -10.73
C SER A 122 -8.12 5.64 -10.52
N ARG A 123 -8.61 6.40 -11.49
CA ARG A 123 -9.99 6.92 -11.47
C ARG A 123 -11.00 5.92 -12.04
N THR A 124 -10.52 4.97 -12.84
CA THR A 124 -11.34 3.95 -13.48
C THR A 124 -11.45 2.67 -12.66
N GLY A 125 -10.66 2.54 -11.59
CA GLY A 125 -10.52 1.31 -10.82
C GLY A 125 -9.57 0.29 -11.45
N ARG A 126 -9.15 0.48 -12.71
CA ARG A 126 -8.18 -0.40 -13.37
C ARG A 126 -6.76 -0.12 -12.91
N LEU A 127 -5.95 -1.16 -12.84
CA LEU A 127 -4.53 -1.07 -12.53
C LEU A 127 -3.82 -0.21 -13.60
N ARG A 128 -2.97 0.69 -13.17
CA ARG A 128 -2.16 1.56 -14.02
C ARG A 128 -0.74 1.01 -14.16
N GLU A 129 0.04 1.66 -15.02
CA GLU A 129 1.48 1.38 -15.10
C GLU A 129 2.20 1.67 -13.79
N GLY A 130 3.17 0.83 -13.47
CA GLY A 130 4.00 0.98 -12.29
C GLY A 130 5.16 1.94 -12.51
N LYS A 131 5.54 2.64 -11.45
CA LYS A 131 6.77 3.46 -11.41
C LYS A 131 7.90 2.67 -10.76
N PRO A 132 9.15 2.92 -11.14
CA PRO A 132 10.30 2.11 -10.69
C PRO A 132 10.66 2.25 -9.21
N GLY A 133 10.00 3.16 -8.47
CA GLY A 133 10.33 3.45 -7.08
C GLY A 133 10.19 2.26 -6.13
N ALA A 134 9.16 1.43 -6.31
CA ALA A 134 8.97 0.22 -5.49
C ALA A 134 10.07 -0.82 -5.77
N ALA A 135 10.41 -1.07 -7.03
CA ALA A 135 11.48 -1.97 -7.44
C ALA A 135 12.84 -1.48 -6.91
N LEU A 136 13.11 -0.18 -7.03
CA LEU A 136 14.33 0.44 -6.52
C LEU A 136 14.49 0.24 -5.01
N ILE A 137 13.43 0.49 -4.22
CA ILE A 137 13.47 0.32 -2.77
C ILE A 137 13.68 -1.16 -2.42
N ALA A 138 13.00 -2.09 -3.10
CA ALA A 138 13.15 -3.51 -2.89
C ALA A 138 14.58 -4.00 -3.19
N MET A 139 15.13 -3.60 -4.33
CA MET A 139 16.50 -3.95 -4.71
C MET A 139 17.54 -3.36 -3.76
N ARG A 140 17.33 -2.15 -3.27
CA ARG A 140 18.26 -1.49 -2.33
C ARG A 140 18.21 -2.08 -0.92
N SER A 141 17.05 -2.44 -0.45
CA SER A 141 16.86 -2.96 0.91
C SER A 141 17.02 -4.46 1.02
N GLY A 142 16.83 -5.21 -0.07
CA GLY A 142 16.72 -6.67 -0.05
C GLY A 142 15.47 -7.20 0.67
N ALA A 143 14.58 -6.30 1.11
CA ALA A 143 13.36 -6.70 1.81
C ALA A 143 12.38 -7.43 0.86
N PRO A 144 11.69 -8.48 1.32
CA PRO A 144 10.70 -9.18 0.53
C PRO A 144 9.51 -8.28 0.21
N LEU A 145 8.97 -8.47 -0.99
CA LEU A 145 7.75 -7.83 -1.48
C LEU A 145 6.56 -8.74 -1.20
N VAL A 146 5.50 -8.18 -0.63
CA VAL A 146 4.20 -8.87 -0.50
C VAL A 146 3.23 -8.17 -1.43
N PRO A 147 2.78 -8.81 -2.52
CA PRO A 147 1.80 -8.22 -3.41
C PRO A 147 0.40 -8.29 -2.77
N ALA A 148 -0.38 -7.25 -2.97
CA ALA A 148 -1.78 -7.21 -2.57
C ALA A 148 -2.65 -6.59 -3.65
N GLY A 149 -3.87 -7.10 -3.80
CA GLY A 149 -4.90 -6.54 -4.65
C GLY A 149 -6.08 -6.05 -3.82
N ILE A 150 -6.44 -4.77 -3.93
CA ILE A 150 -7.66 -4.23 -3.34
C ILE A 150 -8.68 -3.92 -4.44
N SER A 151 -9.89 -4.45 -4.31
CA SER A 151 -10.96 -4.29 -5.30
C SER A 151 -12.25 -3.78 -4.68
N GLY A 152 -13.07 -3.09 -5.49
CA GLY A 152 -14.38 -2.56 -5.09
C GLY A 152 -14.35 -1.21 -4.42
N THR A 153 -13.22 -0.72 -3.89
CA THR A 153 -13.14 0.57 -3.18
C THR A 153 -13.37 1.78 -4.10
N HIS A 154 -13.03 1.69 -5.40
CA HIS A 154 -13.27 2.74 -6.37
C HIS A 154 -14.77 3.06 -6.54
N ARG A 155 -15.64 2.06 -6.38
CA ARG A 155 -17.08 2.20 -6.54
C ARG A 155 -17.76 2.92 -5.37
N ILE A 156 -17.11 2.97 -4.20
CA ILE A 156 -17.70 3.55 -2.97
C ILE A 156 -18.03 5.04 -3.17
N PHE A 157 -17.11 5.80 -3.77
CA PHE A 157 -17.28 7.24 -4.05
C PHE A 157 -17.19 7.55 -5.56
N GLU A 158 -17.63 6.62 -6.39
CA GLU A 158 -17.64 6.79 -7.84
C GLU A 158 -18.39 8.06 -8.28
N GLY A 159 -17.83 8.77 -9.25
CA GLY A 159 -18.43 10.01 -9.76
C GLY A 159 -18.34 11.21 -8.80
N GLY A 160 -17.44 11.18 -7.80
CA GLY A 160 -17.25 12.29 -6.85
C GLY A 160 -18.38 12.44 -5.82
N ARG A 161 -19.14 11.40 -5.59
CA ARG A 161 -20.27 11.41 -4.63
C ARG A 161 -19.83 11.76 -3.22
N ARG A 162 -20.69 12.51 -2.51
CA ARG A 162 -20.50 12.87 -1.10
C ARG A 162 -20.84 11.71 -0.15
N PHE A 163 -21.76 10.83 -0.54
CA PHE A 163 -22.20 9.68 0.26
C PHE A 163 -21.69 8.36 -0.34
N PRO A 164 -21.23 7.42 0.50
CA PRO A 164 -20.73 6.13 0.03
C PRO A 164 -21.87 5.26 -0.54
N ARG A 165 -21.55 4.49 -1.58
CA ARG A 165 -22.45 3.47 -2.15
C ARG A 165 -22.14 2.11 -1.55
N ALA A 166 -23.12 1.21 -1.63
CA ALA A 166 -22.87 -0.21 -1.43
C ALA A 166 -21.86 -0.71 -2.48
N SER A 167 -20.87 -1.44 -2.02
CA SER A 167 -19.86 -2.08 -2.85
C SER A 167 -19.42 -3.37 -2.15
N ARG A 168 -18.76 -4.27 -2.87
CA ARG A 168 -18.11 -5.44 -2.27
C ARG A 168 -16.62 -5.25 -2.32
N VAL A 169 -16.00 -5.07 -1.16
CA VAL A 169 -14.54 -4.90 -1.07
C VAL A 169 -13.89 -6.26 -0.87
N ARG A 170 -12.83 -6.52 -1.65
CA ARG A 170 -11.96 -7.68 -1.43
C ARG A 170 -10.52 -7.22 -1.38
N ILE A 171 -9.77 -7.80 -0.43
CA ILE A 171 -8.33 -7.58 -0.27
C ILE A 171 -7.69 -8.96 -0.29
N ARG A 172 -6.76 -9.16 -1.23
CA ARG A 172 -6.04 -10.41 -1.39
C ARG A 172 -4.55 -10.17 -1.28
N TYR A 173 -3.87 -11.03 -0.54
CA TYR A 173 -2.40 -11.05 -0.46
C TYR A 173 -1.88 -12.26 -1.22
N GLY A 174 -0.87 -12.04 -2.04
CA GLY A 174 -0.13 -13.08 -2.72
C GLY A 174 1.12 -13.47 -1.96
N GLU A 175 1.77 -14.54 -2.41
CA GLU A 175 3.01 -15.03 -1.83
C GLU A 175 4.12 -13.98 -1.88
N PRO A 176 4.93 -13.84 -0.82
CA PRO A 176 6.09 -12.97 -0.83
C PRO A 176 7.12 -13.41 -1.88
N PHE A 177 7.76 -12.43 -2.49
CA PHE A 177 8.88 -12.66 -3.40
C PHE A 177 9.97 -11.59 -3.22
N SER A 178 11.16 -11.84 -3.72
CA SER A 178 12.27 -10.89 -3.67
C SER A 178 12.76 -10.56 -5.07
N LEU A 179 13.29 -9.34 -5.23
CA LEU A 179 14.09 -8.93 -6.38
C LEU A 179 15.58 -9.11 -6.07
N SER A 180 16.41 -9.05 -7.11
CA SER A 180 17.87 -9.11 -6.95
C SER A 180 18.36 -7.98 -6.06
N HIS A 181 19.07 -8.32 -4.96
CA HIS A 181 19.55 -7.32 -4.01
C HIS A 181 20.80 -6.62 -4.55
N GLN A 182 20.73 -5.31 -4.65
CA GLN A 182 21.83 -4.43 -5.09
C GLN A 182 21.92 -3.21 -4.15
N PRO A 183 22.63 -3.34 -3.02
CA PRO A 183 22.63 -2.30 -1.97
C PRO A 183 23.36 -1.03 -2.39
N THR A 184 24.33 -1.11 -3.29
CA THR A 184 25.20 -0.01 -3.73
C THR A 184 25.33 0.05 -5.26
N GLY A 185 25.97 1.07 -5.76
CA GLY A 185 26.21 1.24 -7.18
C GLY A 185 25.01 1.78 -7.97
N ARG A 186 25.11 1.88 -9.27
CA ARG A 186 24.03 2.31 -10.16
C ARG A 186 23.16 1.12 -10.50
N LEU A 187 21.86 1.21 -10.21
CA LEU A 187 20.90 0.19 -10.67
C LEU A 187 20.72 0.33 -12.18
N ASP A 188 20.74 -0.79 -12.86
CA ASP A 188 20.45 -0.85 -14.28
C ASP A 188 18.98 -0.51 -14.56
N ARG A 189 18.74 0.19 -15.67
CA ARG A 189 17.38 0.58 -16.08
C ARG A 189 16.54 -0.64 -16.47
N GLU A 190 17.15 -1.61 -17.11
CA GLU A 190 16.48 -2.83 -17.53
C GLU A 190 16.05 -3.67 -16.32
N ALA A 191 16.94 -3.88 -15.35
CA ALA A 191 16.62 -4.56 -14.10
C ALA A 191 15.51 -3.85 -13.29
N LEU A 192 15.50 -2.51 -13.30
CA LEU A 192 14.42 -1.73 -12.66
C LEU A 192 13.08 -1.88 -13.40
N ALA A 193 13.10 -1.92 -14.73
CA ALA A 193 11.90 -2.11 -15.54
C ALA A 193 11.34 -3.53 -15.34
N GLU A 194 12.18 -4.55 -15.39
CA GLU A 194 11.80 -5.95 -15.12
C GLU A 194 11.23 -6.12 -13.71
N GLY A 195 11.92 -5.58 -12.69
CA GLY A 195 11.46 -5.62 -11.31
C GLY A 195 10.13 -4.91 -11.12
N THR A 196 9.92 -3.78 -11.81
CA THR A 196 8.65 -3.04 -11.79
C THR A 196 7.54 -3.87 -12.42
N GLU A 197 7.77 -4.46 -13.60
CA GLU A 197 6.77 -5.28 -14.27
C GLU A 197 6.42 -6.52 -13.45
N ARG A 198 7.39 -7.17 -12.82
CA ARG A 198 7.16 -8.31 -11.92
C ARG A 198 6.27 -7.92 -10.73
N ILE A 199 6.48 -6.74 -10.14
CA ILE A 199 5.62 -6.21 -9.08
C ILE A 199 4.19 -5.99 -9.61
N MET A 200 4.05 -5.35 -10.77
CA MET A 200 2.74 -5.04 -11.34
C MET A 200 1.97 -6.29 -11.75
N ALA A 201 2.64 -7.28 -12.34
CA ALA A 201 2.04 -8.57 -12.69
C ALA A 201 1.56 -9.34 -11.44
N ALA A 202 2.33 -9.31 -10.36
CA ALA A 202 1.94 -9.94 -9.09
C ALA A 202 0.70 -9.28 -8.46
N ILE A 203 0.58 -7.94 -8.52
CA ILE A 203 -0.63 -7.22 -8.09
C ILE A 203 -1.82 -7.57 -9.00
N GLU A 204 -1.60 -7.56 -10.32
CA GLU A 204 -2.63 -7.81 -11.33
C GLU A 204 -3.26 -9.19 -11.19
N ALA A 205 -2.48 -10.22 -10.87
CA ALA A 205 -2.96 -11.58 -10.65
C ALA A 205 -3.96 -11.68 -9.47
N LEU A 206 -3.92 -10.74 -8.52
CA LEU A 206 -4.81 -10.68 -7.36
C LEU A 206 -6.09 -9.87 -7.61
N LEU A 207 -6.18 -9.17 -8.75
CA LEU A 207 -7.30 -8.32 -9.10
C LEU A 207 -8.34 -9.08 -9.95
N PRO A 208 -9.62 -8.73 -9.85
CA PRO A 208 -10.63 -9.21 -10.77
C PRO A 208 -10.36 -8.66 -12.18
N GLU A 209 -10.84 -9.36 -13.18
CA GLU A 209 -10.54 -9.12 -14.59
C GLU A 209 -10.88 -7.68 -15.04
N ASP A 210 -12.00 -7.14 -14.57
CA ASP A 210 -12.45 -5.77 -14.87
C ASP A 210 -11.54 -4.68 -14.29
N GLN A 211 -10.62 -5.02 -13.38
CA GLN A 211 -9.67 -4.09 -12.77
C GLN A 211 -8.21 -4.33 -13.20
N ARG A 212 -7.95 -5.31 -14.05
CA ARG A 212 -6.62 -5.52 -14.64
C ARG A 212 -6.26 -4.44 -15.65
N ARG A 213 -4.99 -4.36 -16.01
CA ARG A 213 -4.53 -3.49 -17.11
C ARG A 213 -5.27 -3.85 -18.39
N VAL A 214 -5.44 -2.87 -19.26
CA VAL A 214 -5.88 -3.12 -20.64
C VAL A 214 -4.60 -3.45 -21.42
N GLY A 215 -4.58 -4.62 -22.03
CA GLY A 215 -3.50 -5.04 -22.92
C GLY A 215 -3.42 -4.17 -24.18
#